data_716d4f8726b6e4fae7a8da6a26493719
#
_entry.id   716d4f8726b6e4fae7a8da6a26493719
#
_cell.length_a   1.000
_cell.length_b   1.000
_cell.length_c   1.000
_cell.angle_alpha   90.00
_cell.angle_beta   90.00
_cell.angle_gamma   90.00
#
_symmetry.space_group_name_H-M   'P 1'
#
loop_
_entity.id
_entity.type
_entity.pdbx_description
1 polymer ?
#
loop_
_entity_poly.entity_id
_entity_poly.type
_entity_poly.pdbx_seq_one_letter_code
_entity_poly.pdbx_strand_id
1 'polypeptide(L)'
;MTTLRQAMKELLAEQPRSSLELSQLLSQSEKEVLEHLAHLARAPGPGYRFQIAPAVCRNCGFAFKKRDRLTTPSRCPICHHESIRRPRFALVGK
;
A
#
# COMPACT_ATOMS: atom_id res chain seq x y z
N MET A 1 16.34 16.87 -9.70
CA MET A 1 15.44 16.99 -8.55
C MET A 1 14.45 15.84 -8.54
N THR A 2 14.39 15.08 -7.45
CA THR A 2 13.51 13.91 -7.36
C THR A 2 12.08 14.35 -7.05
N THR A 3 11.10 13.91 -7.87
CA THR A 3 9.70 14.18 -7.57
C THR A 3 9.23 13.29 -6.44
N LEU A 4 8.12 13.65 -5.80
CA LEU A 4 7.52 12.85 -4.74
C LEU A 4 7.19 11.43 -5.25
N ARG A 5 6.63 11.33 -6.46
CA ARG A 5 6.30 10.02 -7.05
C ARG A 5 7.55 9.19 -7.33
N GLN A 6 8.63 9.82 -7.78
CA GLN A 6 9.90 9.14 -8.00
C GLN A 6 10.47 8.60 -6.68
N ALA A 7 10.42 9.40 -5.62
CA ALA A 7 10.85 8.96 -4.29
C ALA A 7 10.03 7.77 -3.81
N MET A 8 8.70 7.78 -4.04
CA MET A 8 7.84 6.65 -3.71
C MET A 8 8.23 5.40 -4.48
N LYS A 9 8.52 5.52 -5.77
CA LYS A 9 8.95 4.38 -6.59
C LYS A 9 10.22 3.74 -6.03
N GLU A 10 11.18 4.54 -5.64
CA GLU A 10 12.42 4.05 -5.06
C GLU A 10 12.19 3.30 -3.75
N LEU A 11 11.35 3.86 -2.87
CA LEU A 11 11.02 3.23 -1.59
C LEU A 11 10.27 1.91 -1.78
N LEU A 12 9.33 1.86 -2.73
CA LEU A 12 8.54 0.66 -3.00
C LEU A 12 9.36 -0.42 -3.71
N ALA A 13 10.34 -0.03 -4.52
CA ALA A 13 11.24 -0.97 -5.17
C ALA A 13 12.23 -1.58 -4.18
N GLU A 14 12.54 -0.86 -3.10
CA GLU A 14 13.47 -1.31 -2.06
C GLU A 14 12.84 -2.40 -1.20
N GLN A 15 11.60 -2.18 -0.73
CA GLN A 15 10.85 -3.15 0.07
C GLN A 15 9.37 -2.77 0.12
N PRO A 16 8.47 -3.73 0.44
CA PRO A 16 7.05 -3.40 0.61
C PRO A 16 6.85 -2.42 1.77
N ARG A 17 5.97 -1.43 1.56
CA ARG A 17 5.66 -0.41 2.56
C ARG A 17 4.19 -0.09 2.58
N SER A 18 3.65 0.22 3.75
CA SER A 18 2.26 0.66 3.90
C SER A 18 2.13 2.15 3.55
N SER A 19 0.89 2.61 3.34
CA SER A 19 0.62 4.03 3.10
C SER A 19 1.07 4.90 4.29
N LEU A 20 0.92 4.40 5.51
CA LEU A 20 1.36 5.13 6.70
C LEU A 20 2.89 5.29 6.73
N GLU A 21 3.63 4.22 6.43
CA GLU A 21 5.09 4.28 6.37
C GLU A 21 5.56 5.31 5.33
N LEU A 22 4.96 5.29 4.14
CA LEU A 22 5.29 6.24 3.08
C LEU A 22 4.96 7.68 3.51
N SER A 23 3.83 7.87 4.17
CA SER A 23 3.43 9.17 4.71
C SER A 23 4.50 9.73 5.65
N GLN A 24 5.01 8.90 6.54
CA GLN A 24 6.04 9.30 7.51
C GLN A 24 7.38 9.55 6.83
N LEU A 25 7.80 8.66 5.93
CA LEU A 25 9.09 8.78 5.24
C LEU A 25 9.16 9.99 4.31
N LEU A 26 8.04 10.33 3.68
CA LEU A 26 7.97 11.40 2.69
C LEU A 26 7.44 12.72 3.27
N SER A 27 7.05 12.74 4.54
CA SER A 27 6.45 13.90 5.21
C SER A 27 5.24 14.43 4.45
N GLN A 28 4.39 13.52 3.98
CA GLN A 28 3.16 13.83 3.26
C GLN A 28 1.96 13.25 3.98
N SER A 29 0.77 13.79 3.70
CA SER A 29 -0.45 13.20 4.26
C SER A 29 -0.70 11.83 3.67
N GLU A 30 -1.33 10.94 4.44
CA GLU A 30 -1.70 9.61 3.95
C GLU A 30 -2.62 9.69 2.74
N LYS A 31 -3.51 10.70 2.71
CA LYS A 31 -4.40 10.95 1.58
C LYS A 31 -3.62 11.19 0.29
N GLU A 32 -2.60 12.04 0.34
CA GLU A 32 -1.77 12.31 -0.83
C GLU A 32 -0.98 11.08 -1.26
N VAL A 33 -0.46 10.33 -0.29
CA VAL A 33 0.25 9.08 -0.56
C VAL A 33 -0.67 8.09 -1.26
N LEU A 34 -1.92 7.95 -0.80
CA LEU A 34 -2.89 7.04 -1.42
C LEU A 34 -3.23 7.45 -2.84
N GLU A 35 -3.31 8.74 -3.14
CA GLU A 35 -3.53 9.24 -4.50
C GLU A 35 -2.38 8.84 -5.43
N HIS A 36 -1.15 8.99 -4.97
CA HIS A 36 0.02 8.56 -5.75
C HIS A 36 0.09 7.05 -5.92
N LEU A 37 -0.26 6.29 -4.88
CA LEU A 37 -0.31 4.83 -4.96
C LEU A 37 -1.34 4.37 -5.99
N ALA A 38 -2.51 5.01 -6.03
CA ALA A 38 -3.55 4.68 -7.01
C ALA A 38 -3.04 4.91 -8.43
N HIS A 39 -2.29 6.00 -8.64
CA HIS A 39 -1.67 6.28 -9.95
C HIS A 39 -0.64 5.19 -10.31
N LEU A 40 0.23 4.83 -9.38
CA LEU A 40 1.25 3.80 -9.60
C LEU A 40 0.65 2.42 -9.84
N ALA A 41 -0.49 2.12 -9.21
CA ALA A 41 -1.19 0.87 -9.43
C ALA A 41 -1.67 0.73 -10.88
N ARG A 42 -2.04 1.85 -11.51
CA ARG A 42 -2.48 1.88 -12.91
C ARG A 42 -1.32 2.00 -13.89
N ALA A 43 -0.25 2.69 -13.50
CA ALA A 43 0.89 2.97 -14.36
C ALA A 43 2.20 2.84 -13.57
N PRO A 44 2.65 1.61 -13.30
CA PRO A 44 3.85 1.39 -12.47
C PRO A 44 5.16 1.77 -13.15
N GLY A 45 5.14 1.93 -14.47
CA GLY A 45 6.33 2.28 -15.24
C GLY A 45 6.93 1.08 -15.96
N PRO A 46 7.77 1.34 -17.00
CA PRO A 46 8.40 0.27 -17.78
C PRO A 46 9.28 -0.63 -16.90
N GLY A 47 9.14 -1.93 -17.06
CA GLY A 47 9.94 -2.89 -16.33
C GLY A 47 9.49 -3.18 -14.91
N TYR A 48 8.39 -2.56 -14.45
CA TYR A 48 7.86 -2.77 -13.09
C TYR A 48 6.42 -3.21 -13.12
N ARG A 49 6.01 -3.88 -12.05
CA ARG A 49 4.60 -4.15 -11.78
C ARG A 49 4.32 -3.81 -10.32
N PHE A 50 3.10 -3.37 -10.06
CA PHE A 50 2.63 -2.99 -8.74
C PHE A 50 2.06 -4.21 -8.03
N GLN A 51 2.53 -4.48 -6.83
CA GLN A 51 2.04 -5.59 -6.01
C GLN A 51 1.44 -5.07 -4.70
N ILE A 52 0.39 -5.73 -4.25
CA ILE A 52 -0.26 -5.42 -2.97
C ILE A 52 -0.22 -6.67 -2.10
N ALA A 53 0.44 -6.56 -0.93
CA ALA A 53 0.31 -7.55 0.12
C ALA A 53 -0.96 -7.18 0.88
N PRO A 54 -1.98 -8.04 0.92
CA PRO A 54 -3.29 -7.65 1.44
C PRO A 54 -3.27 -7.36 2.94
N ALA A 55 -4.23 -6.54 3.38
CA ALA A 55 -4.47 -6.33 4.80
C ALA A 55 -4.89 -7.66 5.43
N VAL A 56 -4.57 -7.85 6.70
CA VAL A 56 -4.86 -9.10 7.43
C VAL A 56 -5.44 -8.75 8.79
N CYS A 57 -6.51 -9.44 9.17
CA CYS A 57 -7.05 -9.32 10.52
C CYS A 57 -6.07 -9.93 11.51
N ARG A 58 -5.66 -9.15 12.51
CA ARG A 58 -4.71 -9.62 13.53
C ARG A 58 -5.31 -10.63 14.50
N ASN A 59 -6.65 -10.69 14.57
CA ASN A 59 -7.35 -11.59 15.46
C ASN A 59 -7.55 -12.99 14.88
N CYS A 60 -8.10 -13.07 13.65
CA CYS A 60 -8.44 -14.35 13.02
C CYS A 60 -7.59 -14.73 11.81
N GLY A 61 -6.75 -13.82 11.33
CA GLY A 61 -5.89 -14.09 10.18
C GLY A 61 -6.55 -13.94 8.81
N PHE A 62 -7.79 -13.45 8.77
CA PHE A 62 -8.48 -13.23 7.49
C PHE A 62 -7.71 -12.24 6.62
N ALA A 63 -7.42 -12.63 5.36
CA ALA A 63 -6.72 -11.78 4.40
C ALA A 63 -7.71 -11.14 3.43
N PHE A 64 -7.61 -9.82 3.23
CA PHE A 64 -8.52 -9.06 2.37
C PHE A 64 -8.04 -9.07 0.91
N LYS A 65 -7.94 -10.25 0.31
CA LYS A 65 -7.32 -10.44 -1.02
C LYS A 65 -8.11 -9.86 -2.18
N LYS A 66 -9.43 -9.75 -2.06
CA LYS A 66 -10.30 -9.29 -3.16
C LYS A 66 -10.69 -7.83 -3.03
N ARG A 67 -9.92 -7.05 -2.27
CA ARG A 67 -10.23 -5.66 -2.02
C ARG A 67 -9.56 -4.76 -3.07
N ASP A 68 -10.36 -3.93 -3.75
CA ASP A 68 -9.86 -2.98 -4.75
C ASP A 68 -9.30 -1.70 -4.14
N ARG A 69 -9.67 -1.38 -2.91
CA ARG A 69 -9.27 -0.16 -2.24
C ARG A 69 -7.88 -0.29 -1.63
N LEU A 70 -7.10 0.78 -1.70
CA LEU A 70 -5.77 0.83 -1.11
C LEU A 70 -5.79 1.19 0.38
N THR A 71 -6.94 1.63 0.89
CA THR A 71 -7.10 1.99 2.30
C THR A 71 -7.17 0.76 3.19
N THR A 72 -6.80 0.93 4.47
CA THR A 72 -6.91 -0.15 5.45
C THR A 72 -8.38 -0.39 5.80
N PRO A 73 -8.86 -1.65 5.77
CA PRO A 73 -10.23 -1.96 6.20
C PRO A 73 -10.42 -1.60 7.68
N SER A 74 -11.61 -1.18 8.05
CA SER A 74 -11.91 -0.80 9.43
C SER A 74 -12.31 -1.97 10.32
N ARG A 75 -12.83 -3.05 9.72
CA ARG A 75 -13.36 -4.20 10.47
C ARG A 75 -13.24 -5.48 9.66
N CYS A 76 -12.97 -6.58 10.36
CA CYS A 76 -12.95 -7.91 9.75
C CYS A 76 -14.39 -8.42 9.54
N PRO A 77 -14.74 -8.92 8.34
CA PRO A 77 -16.08 -9.46 8.09
C PRO A 77 -16.33 -10.80 8.77
N ILE A 78 -15.30 -11.49 9.22
CA ILE A 78 -15.40 -12.80 9.83
C ILE A 78 -15.61 -12.71 11.35
N CYS A 79 -14.70 -12.03 12.05
CA CYS A 79 -14.74 -11.95 13.50
C CYS A 79 -15.16 -10.59 14.05
N HIS A 80 -15.40 -9.61 13.17
CA HIS A 80 -15.81 -8.22 13.50
C HIS A 80 -14.80 -7.45 14.35
N HIS A 81 -13.57 -7.93 14.43
CA HIS A 81 -12.49 -7.24 15.14
C HIS A 81 -11.97 -6.06 14.32
N GLU A 82 -11.55 -5.00 15.00
CA GLU A 82 -11.08 -3.79 14.34
C GLU A 82 -9.56 -3.72 14.22
N SER A 83 -8.83 -4.67 14.76
CA SER A 83 -7.37 -4.71 14.68
C SER A 83 -6.93 -5.31 13.35
N ILE A 84 -6.71 -4.47 12.37
CA ILE A 84 -6.36 -4.87 11.00
C ILE A 84 -4.93 -4.42 10.69
N ARG A 85 -4.10 -5.38 10.25
CA ARG A 85 -2.76 -5.08 9.76
C ARG A 85 -2.88 -4.38 8.41
N ARG A 86 -2.18 -3.26 8.24
CA ARG A 86 -2.27 -2.44 7.04
C ARG A 86 -1.77 -3.20 5.81
N PRO A 87 -2.37 -2.97 4.64
CA PRO A 87 -1.83 -3.52 3.40
C PRO A 87 -0.48 -2.88 3.10
N ARG A 88 0.37 -3.60 2.38
CA ARG A 88 1.67 -3.12 1.95
C ARG A 88 1.76 -3.14 0.44
N PHE A 89 2.49 -2.17 -0.10
CA PHE A 89 2.61 -1.99 -1.54
C PHE A 89 4.07 -2.10 -1.94
N ALA A 90 4.32 -2.62 -3.13
CA ALA A 90 5.67 -2.79 -3.65
C ALA A 90 5.70 -2.63 -5.17
N LEU A 91 6.85 -2.21 -5.68
CA LEU A 91 7.15 -2.27 -7.10
C LEU A 91 8.18 -3.36 -7.30
N VAL A 92 7.88 -4.33 -8.14
CA VAL A 92 8.78 -5.44 -8.43
C VAL A 92 9.15 -5.44 -9.90
N GLY A 93 10.39 -5.84 -10.21
CA GLY A 93 10.85 -5.97 -11.57
C GLY A 93 10.13 -7.10 -12.29
N LYS A 94 9.83 -6.88 -13.56
CA LYS A 94 9.26 -7.92 -14.41
C LYS A 94 10.29 -8.96 -14.79
#